data_d6ef4acdb41e946f06ae43c9424220de
#
_entry.id   d6ef4acdb41e946f06ae43c9424220de
#
_cell.length_a   1.000
_cell.length_b   1.000
_cell.length_c   1.000
_cell.angle_alpha   90.00
_cell.angle_beta   90.00
_cell.angle_gamma   90.00
#
_symmetry.space_group_name_H-M   'P 1'
#
loop_
_entity.id
_entity.type
_entity.pdbx_description
1 polymer ?
#
loop_
_entity_poly.entity_id
_entity_poly.type
_entity_poly.pdbx_seq_one_letter_code
_entity_poly.pdbx_strand_id
1 'polypeptide(L)'
;MPPYQGQQPYPGQPYPGQQSGPGQPYPPHLAGQPWAPAPARPGRAAKFVGAGALVLALMFGSGVAGGALALAVDGNSGGVTRTYSAAPVINSADLPKIAAAVQDSIVTIMTGSGEGSGVILSADGYVLTNNHVVASATGDTVKVVFADGKTAQAKIVGTDPKTDLAVVKAGGVSGLKAAKFGDSDGMQVGDQVLALGSPLGLQGSVTAGILSARDRTISAGEGGQQQNPQQGASSISGLLQTDAPINPGNSGGALVNTRGEVIGINTAIATAGQGSNGNIGVGFAIPSNKAKDVAEKLQRGEKVSHPSLGVSVNAAEDGGALVAAVVPGSAAEKAGLQRGDVITKFGDEPVNDSNDLVGAVQAGKVGDRVEVEYKRNGSTQKATVTLAETS
;
A
#
# COMPACT_ATOMS: atom_id res chain seq x y z
N MET A 1 20.58 -31.32 51.66
CA MET A 1 19.24 -31.51 51.07
C MET A 1 18.23 -31.32 52.19
N PRO A 2 17.47 -30.24 52.25
CA PRO A 2 16.28 -30.10 53.07
C PRO A 2 15.04 -30.41 52.23
N PRO A 3 13.92 -30.87 52.84
CA PRO A 3 12.77 -31.40 52.12
C PRO A 3 11.82 -30.32 51.63
N TYR A 4 11.22 -30.59 50.48
CA TYR A 4 10.15 -29.81 49.85
C TYR A 4 8.93 -29.75 50.79
N GLN A 5 8.48 -28.51 51.14
CA GLN A 5 7.18 -28.27 51.77
C GLN A 5 6.16 -27.96 50.65
N GLY A 6 5.09 -28.76 50.59
CA GLY A 6 3.97 -28.64 49.71
C GLY A 6 3.14 -27.38 50.03
N GLN A 7 2.79 -26.61 48.99
CA GLN A 7 1.85 -25.51 49.09
C GLN A 7 0.41 -26.04 49.12
N GLN A 8 -0.35 -25.58 50.15
CA GLN A 8 -1.76 -25.86 50.27
C GLN A 8 -2.61 -25.04 49.28
N PRO A 9 -3.74 -25.55 48.80
CA PRO A 9 -4.64 -24.82 47.91
C PRO A 9 -5.43 -23.75 48.65
N TYR A 10 -5.54 -22.58 48.05
CA TYR A 10 -6.38 -21.46 48.51
C TYR A 10 -7.88 -21.79 48.36
N PRO A 11 -8.75 -21.45 49.34
CA PRO A 11 -10.19 -21.61 49.21
C PRO A 11 -10.77 -20.56 48.27
N GLY A 12 -11.60 -21.00 47.32
CA GLY A 12 -12.30 -20.15 46.37
C GLY A 12 -13.33 -19.23 47.06
N GLN A 13 -13.35 -17.98 46.64
CA GLN A 13 -14.42 -17.05 47.01
C GLN A 13 -15.66 -17.29 46.14
N PRO A 14 -16.89 -17.23 46.70
CA PRO A 14 -18.11 -17.40 45.93
C PRO A 14 -18.46 -16.12 45.16
N TYR A 15 -18.81 -16.27 43.89
CA TYR A 15 -19.42 -15.22 43.08
C TYR A 15 -20.83 -14.90 43.57
N PRO A 16 -21.27 -13.62 43.61
CA PRO A 16 -22.65 -13.26 43.91
C PRO A 16 -23.59 -13.71 42.79
N GLY A 17 -24.58 -14.52 43.14
CA GLY A 17 -25.60 -14.99 42.22
C GLY A 17 -26.46 -13.85 41.68
N GLN A 18 -26.67 -13.85 40.37
CA GLN A 18 -27.72 -13.04 39.76
C GLN A 18 -29.10 -13.62 40.13
N GLN A 19 -29.91 -12.82 40.80
CA GLN A 19 -31.31 -13.11 41.05
C GLN A 19 -32.09 -12.99 39.71
N SER A 20 -32.73 -14.08 39.32
CA SER A 20 -33.72 -14.12 38.23
C SER A 20 -35.01 -13.44 38.72
N GLY A 21 -35.34 -12.29 38.16
CA GLY A 21 -36.65 -11.63 38.30
C GLY A 21 -37.71 -12.34 37.43
N PRO A 22 -39.02 -12.28 37.83
CA PRO A 22 -40.08 -12.96 37.10
C PRO A 22 -40.34 -12.33 35.72
N GLY A 23 -40.57 -13.24 34.72
CA GLY A 23 -40.71 -12.91 33.32
C GLY A 23 -41.89 -11.99 32.99
N GLN A 24 -41.63 -11.05 32.13
CA GLN A 24 -42.66 -10.32 31.38
C GLN A 24 -43.06 -11.12 30.14
N PRO A 25 -44.36 -11.19 29.80
CA PRO A 25 -44.83 -11.91 28.64
C PRO A 25 -44.46 -11.15 27.33
N TYR A 26 -43.89 -11.87 26.37
CA TYR A 26 -43.66 -11.39 25.01
C TYR A 26 -44.99 -11.15 24.28
N PRO A 27 -45.13 -10.08 23.49
CA PRO A 27 -46.30 -9.92 22.64
C PRO A 27 -46.26 -10.95 21.48
N PRO A 28 -47.42 -11.44 21.02
CA PRO A 28 -47.49 -12.47 19.99
C PRO A 28 -47.01 -11.93 18.64
N HIS A 29 -46.15 -12.71 17.98
CA HIS A 29 -45.74 -12.49 16.61
C HIS A 29 -46.96 -12.49 15.69
N LEU A 30 -47.25 -11.37 15.04
CA LEU A 30 -48.19 -11.28 13.94
C LEU A 30 -47.60 -12.05 12.75
N ALA A 31 -48.19 -13.22 12.49
CA ALA A 31 -47.93 -13.99 11.29
C ALA A 31 -48.21 -13.14 10.05
N GLY A 32 -47.29 -13.13 9.10
CA GLY A 32 -47.34 -12.37 7.86
C GLY A 32 -48.61 -12.65 7.08
N GLN A 33 -49.36 -11.61 6.78
CA GLN A 33 -50.40 -11.69 5.76
C GLN A 33 -49.74 -11.62 4.36
N PRO A 34 -50.20 -12.43 3.39
CA PRO A 34 -49.74 -12.32 2.02
C PRO A 34 -50.19 -10.99 1.41
N TRP A 35 -49.27 -10.32 0.74
CA TRP A 35 -49.50 -9.08 0.03
C TRP A 35 -50.53 -9.31 -1.10
N ALA A 36 -51.74 -8.80 -0.92
CA ALA A 36 -52.73 -8.76 -1.97
C ALA A 36 -52.42 -7.65 -2.99
N PRO A 37 -52.44 -7.91 -4.29
CA PRO A 37 -52.22 -6.88 -5.28
C PRO A 37 -53.37 -5.86 -5.30
N ALA A 38 -53.04 -4.57 -5.33
CA ALA A 38 -53.98 -3.49 -5.44
C ALA A 38 -54.75 -3.54 -6.78
N PRO A 39 -56.04 -3.15 -6.82
CA PRO A 39 -56.83 -3.19 -8.04
C PRO A 39 -56.35 -2.21 -9.11
N ALA A 40 -56.18 -2.70 -10.32
CA ALA A 40 -55.79 -1.94 -11.49
C ALA A 40 -56.90 -0.91 -11.85
N ARG A 41 -56.51 0.39 -11.91
CA ARG A 41 -57.36 1.45 -12.47
C ARG A 41 -57.31 1.39 -14.00
N PRO A 42 -58.43 1.35 -14.74
CA PRO A 42 -58.40 1.35 -16.17
C PRO A 42 -58.14 2.74 -16.76
N GLY A 43 -57.27 2.79 -17.75
CA GLY A 43 -57.32 3.79 -18.78
C GLY A 43 -56.37 4.99 -18.66
N ARG A 44 -55.22 4.86 -19.35
CA ARG A 44 -54.50 5.94 -20.08
C ARG A 44 -53.21 5.44 -20.76
N ALA A 45 -53.20 4.18 -21.20
CA ALA A 45 -52.01 3.57 -21.82
C ALA A 45 -51.81 3.87 -23.33
N ALA A 46 -52.74 4.59 -23.98
CA ALA A 46 -52.69 4.75 -25.45
C ALA A 46 -51.98 6.02 -25.94
N LYS A 47 -51.46 6.88 -25.05
CA LYS A 47 -50.80 8.13 -25.46
C LYS A 47 -49.28 8.21 -25.21
N PHE A 48 -48.66 7.18 -24.63
CA PHE A 48 -47.22 7.18 -24.32
C PHE A 48 -46.36 6.34 -25.24
N VAL A 49 -46.92 5.49 -26.10
CA VAL A 49 -46.12 4.68 -27.03
C VAL A 49 -45.48 5.53 -28.13
N GLY A 50 -46.16 6.62 -28.54
CA GLY A 50 -45.62 7.55 -29.54
C GLY A 50 -44.47 8.45 -29.01
N ALA A 51 -44.52 8.82 -27.73
CA ALA A 51 -43.53 9.70 -27.14
C ALA A 51 -42.21 8.97 -26.82
N GLY A 52 -42.27 7.68 -26.43
CA GLY A 52 -41.08 6.85 -26.13
C GLY A 52 -40.24 6.57 -27.38
N ALA A 53 -40.86 6.33 -28.51
CA ALA A 53 -40.16 6.10 -29.78
C ALA A 53 -39.49 7.37 -30.31
N LEU A 54 -40.09 8.55 -30.06
CA LEU A 54 -39.54 9.83 -30.49
C LEU A 54 -38.32 10.25 -29.58
N VAL A 55 -38.37 9.92 -28.30
CA VAL A 55 -37.25 10.17 -27.37
C VAL A 55 -36.08 9.24 -27.67
N LEU A 56 -36.32 7.94 -28.01
CA LEU A 56 -35.28 7.04 -28.44
C LEU A 56 -34.65 7.46 -29.77
N ALA A 57 -35.45 7.89 -30.73
CA ALA A 57 -34.94 8.44 -32.01
C ALA A 57 -34.15 9.70 -31.84
N LEU A 58 -34.52 10.59 -30.89
CA LEU A 58 -33.78 11.79 -30.57
C LEU A 58 -32.47 11.48 -29.83
N MET A 59 -32.44 10.46 -28.98
CA MET A 59 -31.17 10.02 -28.32
C MET A 59 -30.18 9.41 -29.32
N PHE A 60 -30.65 8.63 -30.30
CA PHE A 60 -29.77 8.09 -31.35
C PHE A 60 -29.36 9.17 -32.37
N GLY A 61 -30.25 10.08 -32.71
CA GLY A 61 -29.96 11.18 -33.64
C GLY A 61 -29.05 12.26 -33.04
N SER A 62 -29.17 12.55 -31.74
CA SER A 62 -28.34 13.55 -31.09
C SER A 62 -26.90 13.11 -30.89
N GLY A 63 -26.64 11.79 -30.76
CA GLY A 63 -25.29 11.24 -30.67
C GLY A 63 -24.48 11.46 -31.95
N VAL A 64 -25.11 11.26 -33.11
CA VAL A 64 -24.44 11.45 -34.42
C VAL A 64 -24.39 12.91 -34.82
N ALA A 65 -25.46 13.69 -34.61
CA ALA A 65 -25.50 15.11 -34.94
C ALA A 65 -24.65 15.95 -33.98
N GLY A 66 -24.62 15.59 -32.67
CA GLY A 66 -23.74 16.22 -31.69
C GLY A 66 -22.25 16.01 -31.97
N GLY A 67 -21.88 14.80 -32.38
CA GLY A 67 -20.53 14.50 -32.80
C GLY A 67 -20.10 15.24 -34.08
N ALA A 68 -20.99 15.35 -35.06
CA ALA A 68 -20.72 16.09 -36.30
C ALA A 68 -20.66 17.62 -36.08
N LEU A 69 -21.45 18.16 -35.16
CA LEU A 69 -21.39 19.57 -34.82
C LEU A 69 -20.15 19.95 -34.00
N ALA A 70 -19.70 19.06 -33.09
CA ALA A 70 -18.45 19.23 -32.35
C ALA A 70 -17.24 19.23 -33.29
N LEU A 71 -17.23 18.39 -34.34
CA LEU A 71 -16.19 18.37 -35.35
C LEU A 71 -16.22 19.60 -36.30
N ALA A 72 -17.36 20.26 -36.46
CA ALA A 72 -17.50 21.44 -37.33
C ALA A 72 -17.20 22.77 -36.63
N VAL A 73 -17.23 22.82 -35.29
CA VAL A 73 -16.98 24.05 -34.50
C VAL A 73 -15.51 24.18 -34.07
N ASP A 74 -14.74 23.07 -34.11
CA ASP A 74 -13.37 23.03 -33.59
C ASP A 74 -12.29 23.39 -34.64
N GLY A 75 -12.66 24.25 -35.58
CA GLY A 75 -11.76 24.70 -36.66
C GLY A 75 -10.71 25.74 -36.27
N ASN A 76 -10.62 26.25 -35.03
CA ASN A 76 -9.55 27.21 -34.69
C ASN A 76 -9.43 27.55 -33.20
N SER A 77 -9.15 26.59 -32.36
CA SER A 77 -8.62 26.88 -31.00
C SER A 77 -7.81 25.66 -30.56
N GLY A 78 -6.53 25.86 -30.27
CA GLY A 78 -5.61 24.82 -29.77
C GLY A 78 -6.02 24.28 -28.39
N GLY A 79 -7.18 23.66 -28.32
CA GLY A 79 -7.69 22.94 -27.17
C GLY A 79 -7.12 21.53 -27.18
N VAL A 80 -6.48 21.12 -26.11
CA VAL A 80 -6.03 19.75 -25.89
C VAL A 80 -7.27 18.84 -25.87
N THR A 81 -7.54 18.17 -26.98
CA THR A 81 -8.59 17.16 -27.06
C THR A 81 -8.14 15.98 -26.21
N ARG A 82 -8.61 15.91 -24.96
CA ARG A 82 -8.44 14.70 -24.16
C ARG A 82 -9.34 13.62 -24.74
N THR A 83 -8.77 12.78 -25.58
CA THR A 83 -9.43 11.55 -26.03
C THR A 83 -9.48 10.63 -24.84
N TYR A 84 -10.59 10.59 -24.12
CA TYR A 84 -10.86 9.53 -23.16
C TYR A 84 -11.11 8.25 -23.96
N SER A 85 -10.06 7.48 -24.19
CA SER A 85 -10.24 6.08 -24.53
C SER A 85 -10.84 5.43 -23.31
N ALA A 86 -12.09 4.97 -23.40
CA ALA A 86 -12.65 4.15 -22.34
C ALA A 86 -11.69 2.98 -22.09
N ALA A 87 -11.15 2.91 -20.88
CA ALA A 87 -10.35 1.76 -20.50
C ALA A 87 -11.19 0.51 -20.75
N PRO A 88 -10.62 -0.55 -21.33
CA PRO A 88 -11.38 -1.76 -21.59
C PRO A 88 -12.01 -2.21 -20.26
N VAL A 89 -13.33 -2.38 -20.25
CA VAL A 89 -14.06 -2.96 -19.12
C VAL A 89 -13.52 -4.37 -18.95
N ILE A 90 -12.64 -4.56 -17.93
CA ILE A 90 -12.06 -5.86 -17.67
C ILE A 90 -13.14 -6.70 -17.04
N ASN A 91 -13.53 -7.74 -17.75
CA ASN A 91 -14.44 -8.74 -17.23
C ASN A 91 -13.72 -9.46 -16.08
N SER A 92 -14.38 -9.61 -14.92
CA SER A 92 -13.85 -10.38 -13.78
C SER A 92 -13.43 -11.82 -14.18
N ALA A 93 -13.91 -12.34 -15.32
CA ALA A 93 -13.46 -13.59 -15.92
C ALA A 93 -12.01 -13.61 -16.39
N ASP A 94 -11.34 -12.45 -16.52
CA ASP A 94 -9.93 -12.38 -16.93
C ASP A 94 -8.93 -12.43 -15.76
N LEU A 95 -9.37 -12.15 -14.52
CA LEU A 95 -8.51 -12.16 -13.34
C LEU A 95 -7.78 -13.51 -13.13
N PRO A 96 -8.41 -14.69 -13.28
CA PRO A 96 -7.71 -15.97 -13.17
C PRO A 96 -6.60 -16.15 -14.20
N LYS A 97 -6.78 -15.63 -15.42
CA LYS A 97 -5.77 -15.72 -16.50
C LYS A 97 -4.58 -14.83 -16.18
N ILE A 98 -4.85 -13.62 -15.67
CA ILE A 98 -3.80 -12.68 -15.24
C ILE A 98 -2.98 -13.28 -14.09
N ALA A 99 -3.67 -13.83 -13.08
CA ALA A 99 -3.02 -14.49 -11.95
C ALA A 99 -2.14 -15.66 -12.41
N ALA A 100 -2.65 -16.57 -13.24
CA ALA A 100 -1.92 -17.71 -13.78
C ALA A 100 -0.71 -17.28 -14.63
N ALA A 101 -0.79 -16.16 -15.35
CA ALA A 101 0.33 -15.64 -16.15
C ALA A 101 1.52 -15.17 -15.31
N VAL A 102 1.26 -14.71 -14.07
CA VAL A 102 2.27 -14.13 -13.17
C VAL A 102 2.74 -15.11 -12.11
N GLN A 103 1.92 -16.09 -11.74
CA GLN A 103 2.14 -16.97 -10.58
C GLN A 103 3.50 -17.67 -10.60
N ASP A 104 3.98 -18.12 -11.76
CA ASP A 104 5.30 -18.76 -11.91
C ASP A 104 6.48 -17.83 -11.59
N SER A 105 6.23 -16.51 -11.55
CA SER A 105 7.23 -15.50 -11.23
C SER A 105 7.22 -15.10 -9.73
N ILE A 106 6.32 -15.70 -8.93
CA ILE A 106 6.21 -15.45 -7.49
C ILE A 106 6.76 -16.64 -6.72
N VAL A 107 7.51 -16.37 -5.68
CA VAL A 107 8.12 -17.38 -4.82
C VAL A 107 7.78 -17.15 -3.36
N THR A 108 7.87 -18.21 -2.55
CA THR A 108 7.88 -18.08 -1.09
C THR A 108 9.32 -17.90 -0.62
N ILE A 109 9.54 -16.98 0.30
CA ILE A 109 10.80 -16.82 1.02
C ILE A 109 10.58 -17.26 2.46
N MET A 110 11.38 -18.21 2.92
CA MET A 110 11.32 -18.74 4.27
C MET A 110 12.61 -18.42 5.03
N THR A 111 12.44 -17.91 6.22
CA THR A 111 13.51 -17.70 7.21
C THR A 111 13.32 -18.66 8.37
N GLY A 112 14.24 -18.67 9.35
CA GLY A 112 14.09 -19.54 10.54
C GLY A 112 12.89 -19.18 11.42
N SER A 113 12.35 -17.96 11.31
CA SER A 113 11.31 -17.41 12.21
C SER A 113 10.10 -16.83 11.47
N GLY A 114 10.10 -16.80 10.14
CA GLY A 114 9.01 -16.20 9.37
C GLY A 114 9.05 -16.59 7.91
N GLU A 115 8.05 -16.11 7.20
CA GLU A 115 7.92 -16.29 5.77
C GLU A 115 7.35 -15.05 5.09
N GLY A 116 7.58 -14.95 3.81
CA GLY A 116 7.01 -13.94 2.93
C GLY A 116 7.09 -14.39 1.48
N SER A 117 6.86 -13.47 0.59
CA SER A 117 6.89 -13.70 -0.84
C SER A 117 8.09 -13.01 -1.50
N GLY A 118 8.35 -13.36 -2.74
CA GLY A 118 9.33 -12.69 -3.59
C GLY A 118 8.91 -12.70 -5.05
N VAL A 119 9.48 -11.79 -5.82
CA VAL A 119 9.27 -11.64 -7.26
C VAL A 119 10.56 -11.96 -8.00
N ILE A 120 10.54 -12.92 -8.92
CA ILE A 120 11.71 -13.32 -9.72
C ILE A 120 12.09 -12.18 -10.67
N LEU A 121 13.29 -11.65 -10.52
CA LEU A 121 13.85 -10.58 -11.37
C LEU A 121 14.52 -11.13 -12.63
N SER A 122 15.10 -12.33 -12.55
CA SER A 122 15.90 -12.87 -13.65
C SER A 122 15.89 -14.40 -13.69
N ALA A 123 16.10 -14.95 -14.89
CA ALA A 123 16.08 -16.39 -15.12
C ALA A 123 17.17 -17.16 -14.38
N ASP A 124 18.22 -16.49 -13.92
CA ASP A 124 19.35 -17.06 -13.20
C ASP A 124 19.19 -16.97 -11.66
N GLY A 125 18.03 -16.51 -11.15
CA GLY A 125 17.64 -16.65 -9.76
C GLY A 125 17.77 -15.42 -8.87
N TYR A 126 17.88 -14.20 -9.42
CA TYR A 126 17.66 -13.00 -8.60
C TYR A 126 16.18 -12.86 -8.27
N VAL A 127 15.89 -12.56 -7.00
CA VAL A 127 14.54 -12.41 -6.46
C VAL A 127 14.49 -11.14 -5.63
N LEU A 128 13.48 -10.31 -5.88
CA LEU A 128 13.17 -9.11 -5.10
C LEU A 128 12.13 -9.45 -4.03
N THR A 129 12.33 -8.92 -2.83
CA THR A 129 11.41 -9.09 -1.70
C THR A 129 11.47 -7.88 -0.77
N ASN A 130 10.75 -7.90 0.34
CA ASN A 130 10.91 -6.88 1.38
C ASN A 130 12.11 -7.15 2.29
N ASN A 131 12.70 -6.05 2.79
CA ASN A 131 13.77 -6.13 3.77
C ASN A 131 13.29 -6.82 5.07
N HIS A 132 12.10 -6.48 5.58
CA HIS A 132 11.58 -7.09 6.81
C HIS A 132 11.38 -8.60 6.70
N VAL A 133 11.15 -9.14 5.49
CA VAL A 133 11.04 -10.59 5.25
C VAL A 133 12.37 -11.28 5.50
N VAL A 134 13.48 -10.71 5.04
CA VAL A 134 14.81 -11.29 5.19
C VAL A 134 15.55 -10.88 6.47
N ALA A 135 15.11 -9.80 7.12
CA ALA A 135 15.74 -9.28 8.34
C ALA A 135 15.71 -10.25 9.51
N SER A 136 14.77 -11.20 9.51
CA SER A 136 14.67 -12.28 10.50
C SER A 136 15.52 -13.51 10.17
N ALA A 137 16.29 -13.50 9.07
CA ALA A 137 17.13 -14.63 8.68
C ALA A 137 18.30 -14.82 9.67
N THR A 138 18.60 -16.06 9.99
CA THR A 138 19.80 -16.40 10.75
C THR A 138 20.98 -16.51 9.78
N GLY A 139 21.80 -15.47 9.72
CA GLY A 139 22.90 -15.37 8.76
C GLY A 139 22.51 -14.67 7.45
N ASP A 140 23.22 -14.97 6.36
CA ASP A 140 23.11 -14.29 5.07
C ASP A 140 22.32 -15.10 4.02
N THR A 141 21.57 -16.12 4.44
CA THR A 141 20.84 -17.03 3.54
C THR A 141 19.40 -17.22 3.96
N VAL A 142 18.54 -17.39 2.96
CA VAL A 142 17.12 -17.74 3.11
C VAL A 142 16.79 -18.93 2.20
N LYS A 143 15.68 -19.61 2.47
CA LYS A 143 15.17 -20.67 1.60
C LYS A 143 14.10 -20.07 0.66
N VAL A 144 14.24 -20.32 -0.63
CA VAL A 144 13.26 -19.96 -1.65
C VAL A 144 12.50 -21.18 -2.11
N VAL A 145 11.17 -21.10 -2.19
CA VAL A 145 10.29 -22.14 -2.73
C VAL A 145 9.64 -21.58 -4.00
N PHE A 146 9.87 -22.25 -5.12
CA PHE A 146 9.33 -21.87 -6.43
C PHE A 146 7.92 -22.43 -6.65
N ALA A 147 7.24 -21.91 -7.67
CA ALA A 147 5.88 -22.30 -8.01
C ALA A 147 5.72 -23.80 -8.34
N ASP A 148 6.77 -24.49 -8.80
CA ASP A 148 6.78 -25.93 -9.03
C ASP A 148 7.09 -26.77 -7.77
N GLY A 149 7.18 -26.15 -6.61
CA GLY A 149 7.51 -26.78 -5.33
C GLY A 149 9.01 -27.04 -5.10
N LYS A 150 9.86 -26.79 -6.08
CA LYS A 150 11.31 -26.89 -5.89
C LYS A 150 11.81 -25.84 -4.93
N THR A 151 12.91 -26.14 -4.28
CA THR A 151 13.53 -25.24 -3.29
C THR A 151 14.98 -24.97 -3.60
N ALA A 152 15.45 -23.77 -3.28
CA ALA A 152 16.85 -23.40 -3.34
C ALA A 152 17.26 -22.61 -2.11
N GLN A 153 18.53 -22.72 -1.72
CA GLN A 153 19.14 -21.75 -0.81
C GLN A 153 19.45 -20.48 -1.60
N ALA A 154 19.12 -19.34 -1.04
CA ALA A 154 19.37 -18.04 -1.65
C ALA A 154 20.20 -17.17 -0.71
N LYS A 155 21.25 -16.55 -1.25
CA LYS A 155 22.08 -15.60 -0.53
C LYS A 155 21.44 -14.22 -0.58
N ILE A 156 21.42 -13.50 0.54
CA ILE A 156 21.03 -12.08 0.59
C ILE A 156 22.14 -11.30 -0.10
N VAL A 157 21.81 -10.63 -1.22
CA VAL A 157 22.75 -9.83 -2.02
C VAL A 157 22.89 -8.44 -1.44
N GLY A 158 21.76 -7.84 -1.05
CA GLY A 158 21.71 -6.52 -0.46
C GLY A 158 20.32 -6.21 0.07
N THR A 159 20.29 -5.25 0.99
CA THR A 159 19.06 -4.78 1.65
C THR A 159 19.04 -3.26 1.70
N ASP A 160 17.85 -2.69 1.62
CA ASP A 160 17.58 -1.28 1.88
C ASP A 160 16.41 -1.14 2.86
N PRO A 161 16.68 -0.97 4.15
CA PRO A 161 15.65 -0.85 5.18
C PRO A 161 14.74 0.38 5.00
N LYS A 162 15.21 1.46 4.35
CA LYS A 162 14.44 2.68 4.17
C LYS A 162 13.36 2.56 3.10
N THR A 163 13.58 1.75 2.08
CA THR A 163 12.55 1.40 1.10
C THR A 163 11.86 0.09 1.42
N ASP A 164 12.29 -0.62 2.48
CA ASP A 164 11.84 -1.96 2.81
C ASP A 164 12.02 -2.96 1.66
N LEU A 165 13.15 -2.90 0.94
CA LEU A 165 13.47 -3.81 -0.16
C LEU A 165 14.73 -4.63 0.10
N ALA A 166 14.77 -5.82 -0.45
CA ALA A 166 15.93 -6.71 -0.43
C ALA A 166 16.01 -7.51 -1.73
N VAL A 167 17.23 -7.85 -2.13
CA VAL A 167 17.49 -8.76 -3.24
C VAL A 167 18.21 -10.00 -2.70
N VAL A 168 17.70 -11.17 -3.09
CA VAL A 168 18.34 -12.44 -2.80
C VAL A 168 18.70 -13.15 -4.10
N LYS A 169 19.74 -14.00 -4.07
CA LYS A 169 20.22 -14.81 -5.20
C LYS A 169 20.08 -16.28 -4.89
N ALA A 170 19.13 -16.94 -5.53
CA ALA A 170 18.96 -18.39 -5.45
C ALA A 170 20.07 -19.11 -6.18
N GLY A 171 20.67 -20.10 -5.51
CA GLY A 171 21.75 -20.91 -6.06
C GLY A 171 21.23 -22.15 -6.80
N GLY A 172 21.97 -22.59 -7.82
CA GLY A 172 21.69 -23.85 -8.54
C GLY A 172 20.42 -23.85 -9.40
N VAL A 173 19.92 -22.67 -9.78
CA VAL A 173 18.70 -22.50 -10.58
C VAL A 173 18.99 -21.82 -11.91
N SER A 174 18.18 -22.12 -12.92
CA SER A 174 18.26 -21.49 -14.24
C SER A 174 16.91 -21.63 -14.96
N GLY A 175 16.68 -20.80 -15.97
CA GLY A 175 15.46 -20.85 -16.77
C GLY A 175 14.19 -20.45 -16.01
N LEU A 176 14.32 -19.70 -14.92
CA LEU A 176 13.18 -19.21 -14.16
C LEU A 176 12.42 -18.16 -14.99
N LYS A 177 11.11 -18.10 -14.76
CA LYS A 177 10.23 -17.10 -15.39
C LYS A 177 10.33 -15.77 -14.62
N ALA A 178 11.09 -14.84 -15.16
CA ALA A 178 11.17 -13.49 -14.60
C ALA A 178 9.83 -12.76 -14.75
N ALA A 179 9.46 -11.98 -13.74
CA ALA A 179 8.28 -11.13 -13.79
C ALA A 179 8.47 -9.98 -14.77
N LYS A 180 7.38 -9.59 -15.44
CA LYS A 180 7.37 -8.38 -16.26
C LYS A 180 7.00 -7.19 -15.39
N PHE A 181 7.88 -6.21 -15.29
CA PHE A 181 7.62 -4.96 -14.58
C PHE A 181 6.94 -3.95 -15.51
N GLY A 182 5.84 -3.35 -15.02
CA GLY A 182 5.14 -2.25 -15.66
C GLY A 182 5.60 -0.90 -15.10
N ASP A 183 5.03 0.16 -15.65
CA ASP A 183 5.27 1.54 -15.22
C ASP A 183 4.27 1.92 -14.11
N SER A 184 4.77 2.07 -12.87
CA SER A 184 3.95 2.49 -11.73
C SER A 184 3.48 3.94 -11.82
N ASP A 185 4.22 4.81 -12.54
CA ASP A 185 3.87 6.22 -12.62
C ASP A 185 2.69 6.46 -13.55
N GLY A 186 2.48 5.55 -14.51
CA GLY A 186 1.31 5.53 -15.40
C GLY A 186 0.02 5.06 -14.75
N MET A 187 0.06 4.49 -13.54
CA MET A 187 -1.14 4.00 -12.84
C MET A 187 -1.97 5.14 -12.27
N GLN A 188 -3.29 4.98 -12.29
CA GLN A 188 -4.25 5.97 -11.79
C GLN A 188 -5.08 5.39 -10.63
N VAL A 189 -5.53 6.26 -9.73
CA VAL A 189 -6.51 5.89 -8.70
C VAL A 189 -7.79 5.39 -9.38
N GLY A 190 -8.27 4.22 -8.94
CA GLY A 190 -9.38 3.50 -9.56
C GLY A 190 -8.96 2.38 -10.52
N ASP A 191 -7.69 2.31 -10.93
CA ASP A 191 -7.19 1.19 -11.75
C ASP A 191 -7.29 -0.13 -11.00
N GLN A 192 -7.78 -1.17 -11.70
CA GLN A 192 -7.88 -2.51 -11.13
C GLN A 192 -6.50 -3.15 -10.97
N VAL A 193 -6.28 -3.77 -9.82
CA VAL A 193 -5.04 -4.43 -9.45
C VAL A 193 -5.28 -5.78 -8.80
N LEU A 194 -4.29 -6.68 -8.90
CA LEU A 194 -4.26 -7.94 -8.17
C LEU A 194 -3.01 -7.98 -7.32
N ALA A 195 -3.17 -8.38 -6.06
CA ALA A 195 -2.03 -8.67 -5.20
C ALA A 195 -1.80 -10.16 -5.17
N LEU A 196 -0.58 -10.57 -5.49
CA LEU A 196 -0.14 -11.95 -5.49
C LEU A 196 0.93 -12.17 -4.42
N GLY A 197 0.84 -13.32 -3.76
CA GLY A 197 1.82 -13.80 -2.81
C GLY A 197 1.81 -15.32 -2.76
N SER A 198 2.71 -15.88 -1.97
CA SER A 198 2.84 -17.32 -1.78
C SER A 198 2.99 -17.66 -0.29
N PRO A 199 1.96 -17.36 0.54
CA PRO A 199 2.01 -17.65 1.96
C PRO A 199 2.00 -19.16 2.23
N LEU A 200 2.70 -19.60 3.28
CA LEU A 200 2.71 -21.00 3.78
C LEU A 200 3.17 -22.04 2.76
N GLY A 201 3.94 -21.65 1.73
CA GLY A 201 4.25 -22.56 0.62
C GLY A 201 2.99 -23.00 -0.16
N LEU A 202 1.83 -22.42 0.15
CA LEU A 202 0.60 -22.56 -0.61
C LEU A 202 0.67 -21.60 -1.79
N GLN A 203 1.01 -22.16 -2.93
CA GLN A 203 1.19 -21.42 -4.17
C GLN A 203 -0.09 -20.63 -4.51
N GLY A 204 0.10 -19.31 -4.75
CA GLY A 204 -0.90 -18.53 -5.46
C GLY A 204 -2.03 -17.93 -4.65
N SER A 205 -1.76 -17.36 -3.47
CA SER A 205 -2.72 -16.41 -2.91
C SER A 205 -2.88 -15.21 -3.82
N VAL A 206 -4.11 -14.97 -4.28
CA VAL A 206 -4.46 -13.85 -5.14
C VAL A 206 -5.62 -13.10 -4.52
N THR A 207 -5.46 -11.80 -4.37
CA THR A 207 -6.54 -10.89 -4.00
C THR A 207 -6.70 -9.82 -5.06
N ALA A 208 -7.90 -9.28 -5.22
CA ALA A 208 -8.19 -8.26 -6.22
C ALA A 208 -8.80 -7.02 -5.55
N GLY A 209 -8.50 -5.88 -6.12
CA GLY A 209 -9.00 -4.58 -5.70
C GLY A 209 -8.66 -3.50 -6.72
N ILE A 210 -8.59 -2.27 -6.25
CA ILE A 210 -8.21 -1.11 -7.05
C ILE A 210 -7.03 -0.38 -6.40
N LEU A 211 -6.37 0.46 -7.18
CA LEU A 211 -5.45 1.46 -6.65
C LEU A 211 -6.28 2.55 -5.97
N SER A 212 -6.21 2.64 -4.64
CA SER A 212 -7.04 3.55 -3.84
C SER A 212 -6.41 4.93 -3.68
N ALA A 213 -5.07 5.00 -3.65
CA ALA A 213 -4.31 6.24 -3.56
C ALA A 213 -2.86 6.03 -4.02
N ARG A 214 -2.14 7.14 -4.19
CA ARG A 214 -0.70 7.19 -4.51
C ARG A 214 0.03 8.05 -3.49
N ASP A 215 1.33 7.95 -3.50
CA ASP A 215 2.25 8.82 -2.74
C ASP A 215 1.97 8.84 -1.23
N ARG A 216 1.57 7.66 -0.68
CA ARG A 216 1.32 7.50 0.75
C ARG A 216 2.62 7.32 1.52
N THR A 217 2.68 7.95 2.69
CA THR A 217 3.73 7.74 3.69
C THR A 217 3.14 7.00 4.87
N ILE A 218 3.81 5.95 5.31
CA ILE A 218 3.43 5.16 6.48
C ILE A 218 4.61 5.10 7.46
N SER A 219 4.31 5.12 8.75
CA SER A 219 5.31 4.90 9.80
C SER A 219 5.46 3.41 10.05
N ALA A 220 6.67 2.87 9.86
CA ALA A 220 6.99 1.51 10.24
C ALA A 220 7.06 1.44 11.78
N GLY A 221 6.03 0.87 12.43
CA GLY A 221 5.96 0.78 13.89
C GLY A 221 4.56 0.91 14.47
N GLU A 222 3.55 1.29 13.72
CA GLU A 222 2.16 1.28 14.19
C GLU A 222 1.55 -0.14 14.37
N GLY A 223 2.32 -1.19 14.06
CA GLY A 223 1.95 -2.60 14.19
C GLY A 223 2.38 -3.29 15.49
N GLY A 224 2.34 -2.63 16.64
CA GLY A 224 2.27 -3.32 17.94
C GLY A 224 3.54 -3.97 18.50
N GLN A 225 4.72 -3.78 17.94
CA GLN A 225 5.98 -4.11 18.63
C GLN A 225 6.55 -2.85 19.28
N GLN A 226 6.77 -2.93 20.59
CA GLN A 226 7.46 -1.88 21.35
C GLN A 226 8.82 -1.62 20.75
N GLN A 227 8.92 -0.61 19.90
CA GLN A 227 10.22 -0.14 19.41
C GLN A 227 10.93 0.60 20.52
N ASN A 228 12.22 0.31 20.65
CA ASN A 228 13.12 1.04 21.52
C ASN A 228 13.03 2.54 21.13
N PRO A 229 12.69 3.46 22.06
CA PRO A 229 12.52 4.88 21.75
C PRO A 229 13.76 5.58 21.16
N GLN A 230 14.90 4.88 21.12
CA GLN A 230 16.16 5.37 20.56
C GLN A 230 16.37 5.02 19.08
N GLN A 231 15.56 4.12 18.51
CA GLN A 231 15.53 3.90 17.06
C GLN A 231 14.35 4.70 16.52
N GLY A 232 14.64 5.83 15.86
CA GLY A 232 13.64 6.69 15.25
C GLY A 232 12.67 5.87 14.38
N ALA A 233 11.38 6.20 14.44
CA ALA A 233 10.37 5.54 13.62
C ALA A 233 10.79 5.57 12.15
N SER A 234 10.97 4.42 11.56
CA SER A 234 11.27 4.30 10.13
C SER A 234 9.97 4.54 9.37
N SER A 235 9.96 5.54 8.48
CA SER A 235 8.81 5.81 7.62
C SER A 235 9.14 5.43 6.18
N ILE A 236 8.19 4.82 5.48
CA ILE A 236 8.30 4.50 4.06
C ILE A 236 7.32 5.39 3.30
N SER A 237 7.81 6.11 2.29
CA SER A 237 7.02 7.06 1.52
C SER A 237 6.91 6.71 0.05
N GLY A 238 5.99 7.40 -0.64
CA GLY A 238 5.73 7.23 -2.06
C GLY A 238 5.07 5.89 -2.36
N LEU A 239 4.28 5.34 -1.44
CA LEU A 239 3.63 4.04 -1.58
C LEU A 239 2.33 4.15 -2.40
N LEU A 240 2.03 3.08 -3.12
CA LEU A 240 0.72 2.81 -3.70
C LEU A 240 -0.19 2.23 -2.62
N GLN A 241 -1.40 2.76 -2.48
CA GLN A 241 -2.43 2.21 -1.59
C GLN A 241 -3.46 1.44 -2.40
N THR A 242 -3.87 0.27 -1.92
CA THR A 242 -4.90 -0.57 -2.54
C THR A 242 -5.87 -1.11 -1.49
N ASP A 243 -7.10 -1.38 -1.91
CA ASP A 243 -8.09 -2.11 -1.11
C ASP A 243 -8.04 -3.62 -1.36
N ALA A 244 -7.21 -4.09 -2.31
CA ALA A 244 -6.89 -5.51 -2.42
C ALA A 244 -6.32 -6.01 -1.07
N PRO A 245 -6.89 -7.06 -0.47
CA PRO A 245 -6.42 -7.56 0.82
C PRO A 245 -4.94 -7.98 0.80
N ILE A 246 -4.10 -7.23 1.51
CA ILE A 246 -2.70 -7.57 1.79
C ILE A 246 -2.62 -8.12 3.21
N ASN A 247 -2.17 -9.35 3.36
CA ASN A 247 -2.04 -10.04 4.64
C ASN A 247 -0.62 -10.58 4.82
N PRO A 248 -0.20 -10.95 6.04
CA PRO A 248 1.05 -11.64 6.27
C PRO A 248 1.23 -12.82 5.29
N GLY A 249 2.42 -12.92 4.69
CA GLY A 249 2.72 -13.85 3.61
C GLY A 249 2.65 -13.25 2.20
N ASN A 250 1.83 -12.21 1.94
CA ASN A 250 1.84 -11.48 0.67
C ASN A 250 3.00 -10.48 0.58
N SER A 251 3.60 -10.08 1.71
CA SER A 251 4.75 -9.16 1.76
C SER A 251 5.90 -9.66 0.89
N GLY A 252 6.45 -8.79 0.07
CA GLY A 252 7.49 -9.11 -0.92
C GLY A 252 6.95 -9.67 -2.23
N GLY A 253 5.66 -10.03 -2.30
CA GLY A 253 4.97 -10.45 -3.51
C GLY A 253 4.61 -9.28 -4.43
N ALA A 254 3.90 -9.56 -5.52
CA ALA A 254 3.60 -8.57 -6.55
C ALA A 254 2.22 -7.94 -6.39
N LEU A 255 2.13 -6.63 -6.60
CA LEU A 255 0.92 -5.94 -7.03
C LEU A 255 1.00 -5.82 -8.55
N VAL A 256 0.01 -6.35 -9.28
CA VAL A 256 0.02 -6.35 -10.75
C VAL A 256 -1.18 -5.62 -11.33
N ASN A 257 -0.98 -5.04 -12.52
CA ASN A 257 -2.06 -4.46 -13.30
C ASN A 257 -2.78 -5.54 -14.12
N THR A 258 -3.79 -5.13 -14.85
CA THR A 258 -4.62 -6.00 -15.70
C THR A 258 -3.90 -6.57 -16.92
N ARG A 259 -2.67 -6.13 -17.20
CA ARG A 259 -1.79 -6.73 -18.23
C ARG A 259 -0.86 -7.80 -17.65
N GLY A 260 -0.97 -8.10 -16.34
CA GLY A 260 -0.06 -9.01 -15.64
C GLY A 260 1.34 -8.45 -15.45
N GLU A 261 1.49 -7.13 -15.44
CA GLU A 261 2.76 -6.44 -15.18
C GLU A 261 2.83 -6.02 -13.72
N VAL A 262 3.98 -6.25 -13.08
CA VAL A 262 4.23 -5.84 -11.69
C VAL A 262 4.31 -4.31 -11.63
N ILE A 263 3.37 -3.68 -10.92
CA ILE A 263 3.33 -2.23 -10.70
C ILE A 263 3.72 -1.85 -9.28
N GLY A 264 3.94 -2.84 -8.41
CA GLY A 264 4.42 -2.63 -7.05
C GLY A 264 4.83 -3.92 -6.36
N ILE A 265 5.57 -3.77 -5.25
CA ILE A 265 5.92 -4.86 -4.35
C ILE A 265 5.07 -4.70 -3.08
N ASN A 266 4.25 -5.70 -2.79
CA ASN A 266 3.35 -5.68 -1.63
C ASN A 266 4.16 -5.54 -0.33
N THR A 267 3.73 -4.66 0.55
CA THR A 267 4.30 -4.52 1.88
C THR A 267 3.17 -4.49 2.92
N ALA A 268 3.12 -5.50 3.79
CA ALA A 268 2.07 -5.63 4.80
C ALA A 268 2.53 -4.93 6.09
N ILE A 269 2.44 -3.61 6.14
CA ILE A 269 2.88 -2.82 7.29
C ILE A 269 1.69 -2.23 8.07
N ALA A 270 0.53 -2.01 7.43
CA ALA A 270 -0.63 -1.46 8.12
C ALA A 270 -1.44 -2.56 8.80
N THR A 271 -1.39 -2.62 10.12
CA THR A 271 -2.33 -3.37 10.95
C THR A 271 -3.28 -2.39 11.64
N ALA A 272 -4.57 -2.70 11.64
CA ALA A 272 -5.55 -1.97 12.43
C ALA A 272 -5.27 -2.21 13.93
N GLY A 273 -4.61 -1.28 14.60
CA GLY A 273 -4.44 -1.19 16.04
C GLY A 273 -4.16 -2.48 16.84
N GLN A 274 -3.82 -2.36 18.10
CA GLN A 274 -3.57 -3.51 18.99
C GLN A 274 -4.75 -4.49 18.98
N GLY A 275 -4.54 -5.70 18.44
CA GLY A 275 -5.49 -6.82 18.52
C GLY A 275 -6.19 -7.22 17.23
N SER A 276 -6.02 -6.55 16.10
CA SER A 276 -6.57 -7.00 14.83
C SER A 276 -5.49 -7.56 13.91
N ASN A 277 -5.57 -8.85 13.61
CA ASN A 277 -4.59 -9.58 12.80
C ASN A 277 -4.99 -9.65 11.30
N GLY A 278 -5.81 -8.75 10.78
CA GLY A 278 -6.32 -8.82 9.41
C GLY A 278 -6.31 -7.49 8.66
N ASN A 279 -6.37 -7.58 7.34
CA ASN A 279 -6.52 -6.43 6.46
C ASN A 279 -7.87 -5.73 6.70
N ILE A 280 -7.84 -4.40 6.86
CA ILE A 280 -9.02 -3.55 7.06
C ILE A 280 -9.46 -2.83 5.77
N GLY A 281 -9.05 -3.30 4.60
CA GLY A 281 -9.30 -2.65 3.33
C GLY A 281 -8.23 -1.61 2.96
N VAL A 282 -7.07 -1.65 3.63
CA VAL A 282 -5.94 -0.75 3.35
C VAL A 282 -4.67 -1.58 3.26
N GLY A 283 -4.16 -1.73 2.05
CA GLY A 283 -2.89 -2.36 1.74
C GLY A 283 -1.94 -1.37 1.07
N PHE A 284 -0.64 -1.62 1.15
CA PHE A 284 0.38 -0.78 0.53
C PHE A 284 1.33 -1.61 -0.34
N ALA A 285 1.86 -0.95 -1.37
CA ALA A 285 2.89 -1.52 -2.21
C ALA A 285 3.95 -0.47 -2.57
N ILE A 286 5.20 -0.89 -2.64
CA ILE A 286 6.32 -0.06 -3.10
C ILE A 286 6.25 0.01 -4.63
N PRO A 287 6.18 1.20 -5.25
CA PRO A 287 6.04 1.35 -6.71
C PRO A 287 7.13 0.62 -7.49
N SER A 288 6.75 0.01 -8.62
CA SER A 288 7.66 -0.81 -9.44
C SER A 288 8.86 -0.03 -9.99
N ASN A 289 8.69 1.25 -10.35
CA ASN A 289 9.79 2.07 -10.83
C ASN A 289 10.87 2.25 -9.75
N LYS A 290 10.45 2.57 -8.52
CA LYS A 290 11.33 2.66 -7.34
C LYS A 290 11.94 1.30 -7.01
N ALA A 291 11.14 0.23 -7.05
CA ALA A 291 11.58 -1.12 -6.72
C ALA A 291 12.67 -1.63 -7.69
N LYS A 292 12.54 -1.32 -8.99
CA LYS A 292 13.57 -1.67 -10.00
C LYS A 292 14.87 -0.91 -9.76
N ASP A 293 14.81 0.41 -9.57
CA ASP A 293 16.02 1.22 -9.33
C ASP A 293 16.81 0.72 -8.11
N VAL A 294 16.10 0.45 -7.02
CA VAL A 294 16.71 -0.10 -5.80
C VAL A 294 17.26 -1.50 -6.04
N ALA A 295 16.50 -2.40 -6.70
CA ALA A 295 16.92 -3.76 -6.97
C ALA A 295 18.19 -3.81 -7.84
N GLU A 296 18.30 -2.97 -8.86
CA GLU A 296 19.47 -2.88 -9.72
C GLU A 296 20.72 -2.41 -8.96
N LYS A 297 20.58 -1.43 -8.05
CA LYS A 297 21.67 -0.99 -7.18
C LYS A 297 22.14 -2.11 -6.24
N LEU A 298 21.19 -2.76 -5.58
CA LEU A 298 21.48 -3.88 -4.66
C LEU A 298 22.15 -5.06 -5.40
N GLN A 299 21.72 -5.39 -6.62
CA GLN A 299 22.36 -6.44 -7.45
C GLN A 299 23.83 -6.13 -7.77
N ARG A 300 24.17 -4.85 -7.97
CA ARG A 300 25.56 -4.41 -8.20
C ARG A 300 26.37 -4.28 -6.90
N GLY A 301 25.76 -4.54 -5.73
CA GLY A 301 26.40 -4.32 -4.42
C GLY A 301 26.57 -2.85 -4.06
N GLU A 302 25.81 -1.97 -4.69
CA GLU A 302 25.81 -0.54 -4.40
C GLU A 302 24.94 -0.22 -3.20
N LYS A 303 25.30 0.83 -2.45
CA LYS A 303 24.42 1.37 -1.42
C LYS A 303 23.32 2.20 -2.06
N VAL A 304 22.12 2.10 -1.51
CA VAL A 304 21.01 2.97 -1.90
C VAL A 304 21.11 4.26 -1.10
N SER A 305 21.24 5.37 -1.81
CA SER A 305 21.29 6.71 -1.23
C SER A 305 19.89 7.29 -1.09
N HIS A 306 19.61 7.90 0.06
CA HIS A 306 18.33 8.56 0.34
C HIS A 306 18.54 10.02 0.71
N PRO A 307 17.69 10.94 0.21
CA PRO A 307 17.72 12.33 0.64
C PRO A 307 17.28 12.44 2.10
N SER A 308 17.90 13.33 2.84
CA SER A 308 17.62 13.55 4.26
C SER A 308 17.71 15.02 4.63
N LEU A 309 16.74 15.46 5.41
CA LEU A 309 16.75 16.75 6.08
C LEU A 309 17.54 16.69 7.40
N GLY A 310 17.53 15.54 8.07
CA GLY A 310 18.20 15.32 9.35
C GLY A 310 17.48 15.92 10.54
N VAL A 311 16.16 15.74 10.59
CA VAL A 311 15.29 16.06 11.72
C VAL A 311 14.51 14.85 12.18
N SER A 312 14.17 14.81 13.47
CA SER A 312 13.07 13.99 13.99
C SER A 312 11.85 14.89 14.13
N VAL A 313 10.70 14.43 13.66
CA VAL A 313 9.47 15.24 13.67
C VAL A 313 8.32 14.49 14.32
N ASN A 314 7.39 15.24 14.89
CA ASN A 314 6.09 14.78 15.38
C ASN A 314 4.98 15.58 14.65
N ALA A 315 3.74 15.11 14.72
CA ALA A 315 2.61 15.93 14.29
C ALA A 315 2.47 17.15 15.23
N ALA A 316 2.24 18.33 14.66
CA ALA A 316 1.92 19.52 15.44
C ALA A 316 0.41 19.60 15.70
N GLU A 317 -0.01 20.16 16.85
CA GLU A 317 -1.43 20.27 17.21
C GLU A 317 -2.23 21.14 16.21
N ASP A 318 -1.62 22.22 15.70
CA ASP A 318 -2.24 23.16 14.76
C ASP A 318 -1.88 22.83 13.28
N GLY A 319 -1.44 21.62 12.99
CA GLY A 319 -0.98 21.19 11.67
C GLY A 319 0.49 21.53 11.42
N GLY A 320 1.11 20.77 10.50
CA GLY A 320 2.53 20.84 10.19
C GLY A 320 3.37 19.78 10.91
N ALA A 321 4.69 19.79 10.64
CA ALA A 321 5.66 18.89 11.23
C ALA A 321 6.46 19.60 12.32
N LEU A 322 6.24 19.24 13.59
CA LEU A 322 6.98 19.78 14.74
C LEU A 322 8.37 19.14 14.81
N VAL A 323 9.42 19.93 14.71
CA VAL A 323 10.81 19.47 14.88
C VAL A 323 11.07 19.11 16.35
N ALA A 324 11.13 17.82 16.63
CA ALA A 324 11.43 17.27 17.95
C ALA A 324 12.93 17.26 18.25
N ALA A 325 13.75 17.02 17.20
CA ALA A 325 15.21 17.07 17.30
C ALA A 325 15.82 17.39 15.93
N VAL A 326 17.02 17.99 15.95
CA VAL A 326 17.86 18.22 14.77
C VAL A 326 19.15 17.41 14.94
N VAL A 327 19.52 16.67 13.91
CA VAL A 327 20.75 15.87 13.91
C VAL A 327 21.95 16.80 13.70
N PRO A 328 22.98 16.74 14.55
CA PRO A 328 24.20 17.57 14.38
C PRO A 328 24.86 17.31 13.00
N GLY A 329 25.30 18.38 12.34
CA GLY A 329 25.92 18.34 11.01
C GLY A 329 24.95 18.16 9.85
N SER A 330 23.64 18.01 10.11
CA SER A 330 22.62 17.76 9.11
C SER A 330 22.33 18.96 8.20
N ALA A 331 21.53 18.72 7.17
CA ALA A 331 21.00 19.76 6.28
C ALA A 331 20.14 20.77 7.05
N ALA A 332 19.33 20.29 7.99
CA ALA A 332 18.48 21.12 8.83
C ALA A 332 19.29 22.06 9.74
N GLU A 333 20.32 21.54 10.42
CA GLU A 333 21.18 22.35 11.27
C GLU A 333 21.90 23.43 10.48
N LYS A 334 22.46 23.06 9.31
CA LYS A 334 23.16 24.04 8.43
C LYS A 334 22.21 25.11 7.90
N ALA A 335 20.94 24.82 7.76
CA ALA A 335 19.90 25.78 7.36
C ALA A 335 19.34 26.59 8.54
N GLY A 336 19.77 26.31 9.78
CA GLY A 336 19.32 27.02 10.97
C GLY A 336 17.96 26.59 11.53
N LEU A 337 17.44 25.42 11.11
CA LEU A 337 16.26 24.80 11.73
C LEU A 337 16.60 24.35 13.16
N GLN A 338 15.63 24.46 14.06
CA GLN A 338 15.82 24.20 15.48
C GLN A 338 14.67 23.35 16.03
N ARG A 339 14.91 22.71 17.17
CA ARG A 339 13.85 22.06 17.93
C ARG A 339 12.77 23.10 18.29
N GLY A 340 11.52 22.71 18.09
CA GLY A 340 10.35 23.56 18.34
C GLY A 340 9.87 24.32 17.10
N ASP A 341 10.59 24.29 15.97
CA ASP A 341 10.06 24.79 14.70
C ASP A 341 8.91 23.90 14.22
N VAL A 342 7.88 24.50 13.65
CA VAL A 342 6.79 23.77 12.99
C VAL A 342 6.91 24.02 11.49
N ILE A 343 7.34 23.00 10.74
CA ILE A 343 7.45 23.08 9.29
C ILE A 343 6.06 22.97 8.67
N THR A 344 5.70 23.97 7.85
CA THR A 344 4.38 24.11 7.23
C THR A 344 4.41 23.98 5.71
N LYS A 345 5.61 24.09 5.10
CA LYS A 345 5.79 23.92 3.65
C LYS A 345 7.21 23.45 3.34
N PHE A 346 7.32 22.58 2.34
CA PHE A 346 8.60 22.06 1.84
C PHE A 346 8.61 22.14 0.32
N GLY A 347 9.39 23.05 -0.24
CA GLY A 347 9.29 23.41 -1.66
C GLY A 347 7.90 23.97 -1.98
N ASP A 348 7.22 23.37 -2.94
CA ASP A 348 5.85 23.75 -3.30
C ASP A 348 4.77 22.95 -2.54
N GLU A 349 5.17 21.89 -1.82
CA GLU A 349 4.26 21.00 -1.12
C GLU A 349 3.88 21.55 0.27
N PRO A 350 2.58 21.63 0.60
CA PRO A 350 2.13 21.93 1.95
C PRO A 350 2.45 20.75 2.88
N VAL A 351 2.85 21.06 4.10
CA VAL A 351 3.11 20.08 5.16
C VAL A 351 2.01 20.23 6.21
N ASN A 352 1.08 19.27 6.24
CA ASN A 352 -0.03 19.26 7.19
C ASN A 352 0.29 18.40 8.43
N ASP A 353 1.18 17.42 8.28
CA ASP A 353 1.65 16.56 9.36
C ASP A 353 3.12 16.11 9.15
N SER A 354 3.62 15.27 10.05
CA SER A 354 4.98 14.73 9.98
C SER A 354 5.20 13.81 8.77
N ASN A 355 4.17 13.08 8.32
CA ASN A 355 4.27 12.15 7.19
C ASN A 355 4.39 12.91 5.86
N ASP A 356 3.68 14.04 5.72
CA ASP A 356 3.81 14.91 4.55
C ASP A 356 5.26 15.39 4.39
N LEU A 357 5.90 15.84 5.48
CA LEU A 357 7.30 16.25 5.42
C LEU A 357 8.25 15.12 5.06
N VAL A 358 8.06 13.93 5.65
CA VAL A 358 8.87 12.75 5.32
C VAL A 358 8.68 12.39 3.85
N GLY A 359 7.45 12.40 3.35
CA GLY A 359 7.12 12.16 1.95
C GLY A 359 7.81 13.14 1.01
N ALA A 360 7.68 14.43 1.29
CA ALA A 360 8.28 15.50 0.48
C ALA A 360 9.82 15.42 0.44
N VAL A 361 10.46 15.14 1.58
CA VAL A 361 11.93 14.95 1.63
C VAL A 361 12.34 13.72 0.83
N GLN A 362 11.65 12.60 0.96
CA GLN A 362 12.00 11.35 0.24
C GLN A 362 11.66 11.38 -1.26
N ALA A 363 10.79 12.29 -1.70
CA ALA A 363 10.51 12.54 -3.12
C ALA A 363 11.62 13.36 -3.81
N GLY A 364 12.43 14.10 -3.05
CA GLY A 364 13.57 14.86 -3.53
C GLY A 364 14.78 13.98 -3.87
N LYS A 365 15.88 14.64 -4.22
CA LYS A 365 17.17 14.00 -4.51
C LYS A 365 18.26 14.56 -3.59
N VAL A 366 19.27 13.75 -3.33
CA VAL A 366 20.48 14.22 -2.62
C VAL A 366 21.09 15.40 -3.38
N GLY A 367 21.33 16.49 -2.66
CA GLY A 367 21.85 17.74 -3.23
C GLY A 367 20.78 18.75 -3.68
N ASP A 368 19.50 18.39 -3.69
CA ASP A 368 18.44 19.35 -4.01
C ASP A 368 18.40 20.48 -3.00
N ARG A 369 18.21 21.70 -3.52
CA ARG A 369 18.03 22.92 -2.72
C ARG A 369 16.56 23.26 -2.67
N VAL A 370 15.99 23.19 -1.46
CA VAL A 370 14.55 23.34 -1.23
C VAL A 370 14.32 24.47 -0.23
N GLU A 371 13.36 25.35 -0.51
CA GLU A 371 12.86 26.34 0.45
C GLU A 371 11.94 25.64 1.46
N VAL A 372 12.19 25.84 2.73
CA VAL A 372 11.37 25.33 3.84
C VAL A 372 10.75 26.51 4.55
N GLU A 373 9.39 26.51 4.63
CA GLU A 373 8.66 27.49 5.44
C GLU A 373 8.28 26.85 6.78
N TYR A 374 8.55 27.57 7.86
CA TYR A 374 8.31 27.09 9.21
C TYR A 374 7.88 28.21 10.15
N LYS A 375 7.17 27.85 11.19
CA LYS A 375 6.78 28.76 12.28
C LYS A 375 7.74 28.56 13.46
N ARG A 376 8.29 29.70 13.96
CA ARG A 376 9.10 29.77 15.18
C ARG A 376 8.56 30.89 16.06
N ASN A 377 8.18 30.57 17.30
CA ASN A 377 7.60 31.55 18.25
C ASN A 377 6.41 32.31 17.63
N GLY A 378 5.54 31.64 16.89
CA GLY A 378 4.38 32.23 16.24
C GLY A 378 4.65 33.01 14.95
N SER A 379 5.90 33.22 14.55
CA SER A 379 6.27 33.93 13.32
C SER A 379 6.67 32.97 12.21
N THR A 380 6.15 33.19 11.01
CA THR A 380 6.53 32.43 9.81
C THR A 380 7.91 32.89 9.33
N GLN A 381 8.79 31.93 9.08
CA GLN A 381 10.15 32.11 8.59
C GLN A 381 10.43 31.17 7.44
N LYS A 382 11.50 31.43 6.69
CA LYS A 382 11.95 30.61 5.57
C LYS A 382 13.43 30.30 5.70
N ALA A 383 13.80 29.11 5.30
CA ALA A 383 15.19 28.67 5.18
C ALA A 383 15.39 27.88 3.89
N THR A 384 16.54 27.98 3.26
CA THR A 384 16.91 27.11 2.15
C THR A 384 17.75 25.97 2.68
N VAL A 385 17.30 24.74 2.48
CA VAL A 385 18.04 23.53 2.85
C VAL A 385 18.60 22.85 1.61
N THR A 386 19.78 22.24 1.75
CA THR A 386 20.32 21.33 0.73
C THR A 386 20.24 19.93 1.28
N LEU A 387 19.42 19.06 0.65
CA LEU A 387 19.21 17.70 1.12
C LEU A 387 20.53 16.92 1.16
N ALA A 388 20.83 16.33 2.30
CA ALA A 388 22.01 15.52 2.50
C ALA A 388 21.75 14.06 2.15
N GLU A 389 22.83 13.31 1.92
CA GLU A 389 22.76 11.86 1.74
C GLU A 389 22.64 11.16 3.09
N THR A 390 21.82 10.12 3.15
CA THR A 390 21.81 9.15 4.22
C THR A 390 21.61 7.74 3.64
N SER A 391 22.34 6.77 4.14
CA SER A 391 22.31 5.37 3.70
C SER A 391 21.82 4.46 4.82
#